data_2f40be30b28c5233f2739f39faa46004
#
_entry.id   2f40be30b28c5233f2739f39faa46004
#
_cell.length_a   1.000
_cell.length_b   1.000
_cell.length_c   1.000
_cell.angle_alpha   90.00
_cell.angle_beta   90.00
_cell.angle_gamma   90.00
#
_symmetry.space_group_name_H-M   'P 1'
#
loop_
_entity.id
_entity.type
_entity.pdbx_description
1 polymer ?
#
loop_
_entity_poly.entity_id
_entity_poly.type
_entity_poly.pdbx_seq_one_letter_code
_entity_poly.pdbx_strand_id
1 'polypeptide(L)'
;MATRKLHLRITTPEDIKYDDEAEMVIMRCITGDMGILAHHEATSAILDYGVLRVFNDGDERRMAVFGGIAQVMDNVVTILANDAQWPEDIDAAFVESEHERMKRRMQESRSDLELQRDQVLMRRLLVQTEVSAYPLVGKKV
;
A
#
# COMPACT_ATOMS: atom_id res chain seq x y z
N MET A 1 -10.94 -28.13 -10.98
CA MET A 1 -10.28 -27.08 -11.73
C MET A 1 -9.25 -26.36 -10.86
N ALA A 2 -8.06 -26.24 -11.37
CA ALA A 2 -6.99 -25.61 -10.60
C ALA A 2 -7.31 -24.13 -10.40
N THR A 3 -7.16 -23.67 -9.16
CA THR A 3 -7.28 -22.25 -8.84
C THR A 3 -6.11 -21.52 -9.47
N ARG A 4 -6.42 -20.42 -10.15
CA ARG A 4 -5.38 -19.61 -10.77
C ARG A 4 -4.89 -18.60 -9.76
N LYS A 5 -3.73 -18.86 -9.21
CA LYS A 5 -3.11 -17.98 -8.24
C LYS A 5 -1.71 -17.62 -8.67
N LEU A 6 -1.30 -16.43 -8.30
CA LEU A 6 0.07 -15.97 -8.41
C LEU A 6 0.74 -16.12 -7.06
N HIS A 7 2.05 -16.01 -7.02
CA HIS A 7 2.78 -15.88 -5.78
C HIS A 7 3.10 -14.41 -5.57
N LEU A 8 2.72 -13.86 -4.42
CA LEU A 8 2.95 -12.46 -4.07
C LEU A 8 3.95 -12.38 -2.94
N ARG A 9 4.96 -11.54 -3.12
CA ARG A 9 5.94 -11.28 -2.08
C ARG A 9 6.10 -9.78 -1.92
N ILE A 10 5.82 -9.29 -0.71
CA ILE A 10 5.94 -7.89 -0.35
C ILE A 10 6.97 -7.76 0.74
N THR A 11 8.04 -7.02 0.47
CA THR A 11 9.11 -6.81 1.43
C THR A 11 9.38 -5.33 1.63
N THR A 12 9.86 -5.02 2.81
CA THR A 12 10.45 -3.72 3.14
C THR A 12 11.89 -3.93 3.57
N PRO A 13 12.68 -2.87 3.77
CA PRO A 13 14.04 -3.06 4.28
C PRO A 13 14.09 -3.78 5.63
N GLU A 14 13.03 -3.70 6.42
CA GLU A 14 13.01 -4.30 7.75
C GLU A 14 12.53 -5.74 7.76
N ASP A 15 11.54 -6.07 6.94
CA ASP A 15 10.92 -7.39 7.05
C ASP A 15 10.14 -7.78 5.79
N ILE A 16 9.62 -9.01 5.84
CA ILE A 16 8.71 -9.53 4.82
C ILE A 16 7.29 -9.29 5.33
N LYS A 17 6.50 -8.55 4.55
CA LYS A 17 5.12 -8.22 4.92
C LYS A 17 4.11 -9.26 4.44
N TYR A 18 4.39 -9.90 3.32
CA TYR A 18 3.52 -10.92 2.74
C TYR A 18 4.38 -11.82 1.87
N ASP A 19 4.13 -13.13 1.95
CA ASP A 19 4.85 -14.10 1.13
C ASP A 19 3.97 -15.33 0.99
N ASP A 20 3.01 -15.27 0.07
CA ASP A 20 2.02 -16.33 -0.08
C ASP A 20 1.31 -16.17 -1.43
N GLU A 21 0.38 -17.07 -1.70
CA GLU A 21 -0.43 -17.03 -2.90
C GLU A 21 -1.47 -15.90 -2.83
N ALA A 22 -1.87 -15.42 -3.98
CA ALA A 22 -2.95 -14.46 -4.13
C ALA A 22 -3.64 -14.68 -5.47
N GLU A 23 -4.93 -14.37 -5.52
CA GLU A 23 -5.68 -14.44 -6.77
C GLU A 23 -5.53 -13.16 -7.57
N MET A 24 -5.42 -12.03 -6.89
CA MET A 24 -5.24 -10.73 -7.52
C MET A 24 -4.57 -9.78 -6.54
N VAL A 25 -3.77 -8.88 -7.06
CA VAL A 25 -3.23 -7.75 -6.30
C VAL A 25 -3.51 -6.47 -7.07
N ILE A 26 -4.00 -5.45 -6.38
CA ILE A 26 -4.17 -4.11 -6.95
C ILE A 26 -3.22 -3.18 -6.23
N MET A 27 -2.38 -2.48 -6.97
CA MET A 27 -1.36 -1.60 -6.42
C MET A 27 -1.47 -0.21 -7.01
N ARG A 28 -1.14 0.80 -6.23
CA ARG A 28 -1.09 2.18 -6.69
C ARG A 28 0.27 2.46 -7.29
N CYS A 29 0.29 2.71 -8.59
CA CYS A 29 1.52 3.08 -9.31
C CYS A 29 1.49 4.57 -9.63
N ILE A 30 2.65 5.12 -10.00
CA ILE A 30 2.73 6.54 -10.39
C ILE A 30 1.87 6.87 -11.61
N THR A 31 1.54 5.85 -12.41
CA THR A 31 0.69 6.00 -13.60
C THR A 31 -0.78 5.65 -13.33
N GLY A 32 -1.14 5.32 -12.10
CA GLY A 32 -2.49 4.91 -11.73
C GLY A 32 -2.50 3.51 -11.15
N ASP A 33 -3.69 3.03 -10.79
CA ASP A 33 -3.84 1.71 -10.20
C ASP A 33 -3.60 0.62 -11.24
N MET A 34 -2.93 -0.45 -10.82
CA MET A 34 -2.63 -1.60 -11.66
C MET A 34 -3.09 -2.87 -10.95
N GLY A 35 -3.91 -3.65 -11.64
CA GLY A 35 -4.35 -4.95 -11.14
C GLY A 35 -3.58 -6.07 -11.82
N ILE A 36 -3.09 -7.02 -11.03
CA ILE A 36 -2.33 -8.17 -11.53
C ILE A 36 -3.07 -9.44 -11.17
N LEU A 37 -3.37 -10.22 -12.17
CA LEU A 37 -3.94 -11.57 -12.03
C LEU A 37 -2.88 -12.62 -12.31
N ALA A 38 -3.23 -13.87 -12.02
CA ALA A 38 -2.33 -14.99 -12.30
C ALA A 38 -1.92 -15.00 -13.77
N HIS A 39 -0.67 -15.34 -14.03
CA HIS A 39 -0.09 -15.44 -15.37
C HIS A 39 -0.04 -14.13 -16.14
N HIS A 40 -0.03 -13.02 -15.43
CA HIS A 40 0.15 -11.70 -16.03
C HIS A 40 1.53 -11.67 -16.74
N GLU A 41 1.59 -10.98 -17.86
CA GLU A 41 2.85 -10.83 -18.59
C GLU A 41 3.89 -10.08 -17.76
N ALA A 42 5.15 -10.32 -18.08
CA ALA A 42 6.25 -9.69 -17.37
C ALA A 42 6.14 -8.17 -17.47
N THR A 43 6.21 -7.50 -16.33
CA THR A 43 6.14 -6.04 -16.27
C THR A 43 6.85 -5.53 -15.01
N SER A 44 7.14 -4.25 -15.03
CA SER A 44 7.68 -3.54 -13.86
C SER A 44 6.93 -2.24 -13.69
N ALA A 45 6.78 -1.80 -12.46
CA ALA A 45 6.07 -0.58 -12.16
C ALA A 45 6.72 0.14 -10.97
N ILE A 46 6.63 1.46 -11.01
CA ILE A 46 7.04 2.29 -9.88
C ILE A 46 5.81 2.58 -9.04
N LEU A 47 5.89 2.26 -7.76
CA LEU A 47 4.79 2.42 -6.84
C LEU A 47 4.75 3.84 -6.28
N ASP A 48 3.55 4.34 -6.09
CA ASP A 48 3.29 5.58 -5.41
C ASP A 48 2.82 5.28 -3.98
N TYR A 49 2.62 6.31 -3.19
CA TYR A 49 1.92 6.19 -1.91
C TYR A 49 0.49 5.79 -2.18
N GLY A 50 0.03 4.74 -1.55
CA GLY A 50 -1.34 4.31 -1.76
C GLY A 50 -1.68 3.03 -1.05
N VAL A 51 -2.92 2.59 -1.26
CA VAL A 51 -3.43 1.36 -0.68
C VAL A 51 -3.19 0.22 -1.65
N LEU A 52 -2.55 -0.83 -1.17
CA LEU A 52 -2.40 -2.07 -1.91
C LEU A 52 -3.46 -3.05 -1.41
N ARG A 53 -4.11 -3.73 -2.34
CA ARG A 53 -5.20 -4.65 -2.02
C ARG A 53 -4.81 -6.05 -2.49
N VAL A 54 -4.92 -7.02 -1.59
CA VAL A 54 -4.61 -8.42 -1.87
C VAL A 54 -5.90 -9.23 -1.76
N PHE A 55 -6.23 -9.95 -2.81
CA PHE A 55 -7.43 -10.79 -2.86
C PHE A 55 -7.02 -12.25 -2.88
N ASN A 56 -7.55 -13.03 -1.97
CA ASN A 56 -7.27 -14.46 -1.89
C ASN A 56 -8.40 -15.19 -1.16
N ASP A 57 -8.92 -16.23 -1.77
CA ASP A 57 -9.96 -17.10 -1.18
C ASP A 57 -11.17 -16.33 -0.64
N GLY A 58 -11.60 -15.32 -1.40
CA GLY A 58 -12.78 -14.53 -1.04
C GLY A 58 -12.50 -13.40 -0.06
N ASP A 59 -11.29 -13.32 0.47
CA ASP A 59 -10.91 -12.25 1.38
C ASP A 59 -10.17 -11.15 0.65
N GLU A 60 -10.34 -9.93 1.13
CA GLU A 60 -9.56 -8.79 0.68
C GLU A 60 -8.82 -8.20 1.86
N ARG A 61 -7.50 -8.09 1.73
CA ARG A 61 -6.66 -7.41 2.73
C ARG A 61 -6.09 -6.15 2.13
N ARG A 62 -6.00 -5.12 2.92
CA ARG A 62 -5.47 -3.83 2.49
C ARG A 62 -4.23 -3.46 3.28
N MET A 63 -3.28 -2.84 2.61
CA MET A 63 -2.00 -2.47 3.18
C MET A 63 -1.64 -1.07 2.72
N ALA A 64 -1.13 -0.25 3.62
CA ALA A 64 -0.55 1.03 3.26
C ALA A 64 0.85 0.79 2.70
N VAL A 65 1.13 1.31 1.50
CA VAL A 65 2.44 1.21 0.85
C VAL A 65 2.92 2.61 0.53
N PHE A 66 4.17 2.89 0.87
CA PHE A 66 4.74 4.23 0.74
C PHE A 66 5.86 4.23 -0.30
N GLY A 67 5.47 3.94 -1.54
CA GLY A 67 6.42 3.92 -2.65
C GLY A 67 7.21 2.63 -2.73
N GLY A 68 7.96 2.48 -3.80
CA GLY A 68 8.77 1.32 -4.06
C GLY A 68 8.68 0.90 -5.51
N ILE A 69 8.99 -0.36 -5.78
CA ILE A 69 8.89 -0.93 -7.12
C ILE A 69 8.19 -2.27 -7.06
N ALA A 70 7.52 -2.62 -8.15
CA ALA A 70 6.90 -3.92 -8.34
C ALA A 70 7.45 -4.56 -9.61
N GLN A 71 7.66 -5.86 -9.54
CA GLN A 71 8.10 -6.65 -10.70
C GLN A 71 7.21 -7.88 -10.82
N VAL A 72 6.74 -8.12 -12.03
CA VAL A 72 5.94 -9.30 -12.34
C VAL A 72 6.73 -10.14 -13.34
N MET A 73 6.97 -11.40 -12.99
CA MET A 73 7.67 -12.32 -13.86
C MET A 73 7.37 -13.75 -13.45
N ASP A 74 7.08 -14.60 -14.43
CA ASP A 74 6.87 -16.04 -14.20
C ASP A 74 5.87 -16.34 -13.10
N ASN A 75 4.76 -15.63 -13.11
CA ASN A 75 3.67 -15.76 -12.14
C ASN A 75 4.06 -15.43 -10.70
N VAL A 76 5.10 -14.62 -10.53
CA VAL A 76 5.54 -14.11 -9.23
C VAL A 76 5.48 -12.59 -9.27
N VAL A 77 4.81 -12.00 -8.30
CA VAL A 77 4.79 -10.55 -8.11
C VAL A 77 5.66 -10.22 -6.92
N THR A 78 6.73 -9.48 -7.16
CA THR A 78 7.66 -9.06 -6.13
C THR A 78 7.51 -7.56 -5.92
N ILE A 79 7.16 -7.16 -4.71
CA ILE A 79 7.02 -5.76 -4.33
C ILE A 79 8.11 -5.43 -3.33
N LEU A 80 8.98 -4.51 -3.70
CA LEU A 80 10.01 -3.97 -2.83
C LEU A 80 9.54 -2.59 -2.41
N ALA A 81 8.86 -2.52 -1.27
CA ALA A 81 8.28 -1.28 -0.76
C ALA A 81 9.31 -0.53 0.08
N ASN A 82 9.32 0.79 -0.04
CA ASN A 82 10.14 1.61 0.83
C ASN A 82 9.70 1.47 2.28
N ASP A 83 8.39 1.39 2.50
CA ASP A 83 7.77 1.08 3.77
C ASP A 83 6.36 0.58 3.50
N ALA A 84 5.82 -0.23 4.41
CA ALA A 84 4.47 -0.77 4.27
C ALA A 84 3.92 -1.11 5.65
N GLN A 85 2.62 -0.93 5.82
CA GLN A 85 1.95 -1.18 7.11
C GLN A 85 0.60 -1.85 6.88
N TRP A 86 0.36 -2.93 7.61
CA TRP A 86 -0.97 -3.50 7.72
C TRP A 86 -1.85 -2.61 8.60
N PRO A 87 -3.19 -2.66 8.48
CA PRO A 87 -4.07 -1.84 9.32
C PRO A 87 -3.83 -2.03 10.81
N GLU A 88 -3.57 -3.27 11.24
CA GLU A 88 -3.34 -3.58 12.65
C GLU A 88 -2.04 -2.98 13.20
N ASP A 89 -1.13 -2.57 12.32
CA ASP A 89 0.14 -1.94 12.71
C ASP A 89 0.04 -0.42 12.77
N ILE A 90 -1.13 0.14 12.45
CA ILE A 90 -1.34 1.58 12.40
C ILE A 90 -2.15 2.01 13.62
N ASP A 91 -1.61 2.98 14.36
CA ASP A 91 -2.33 3.62 15.46
C ASP A 91 -3.21 4.72 14.86
N ALA A 92 -4.49 4.40 14.65
CA ALA A 92 -5.43 5.29 13.98
C ALA A 92 -5.63 6.60 14.75
N ALA A 93 -5.64 6.55 16.09
CA ALA A 93 -5.81 7.75 16.91
C ALA A 93 -4.61 8.68 16.78
N PHE A 94 -3.41 8.12 16.78
CA PHE A 94 -2.20 8.90 16.58
C PHE A 94 -2.17 9.52 15.18
N VAL A 95 -2.52 8.75 14.16
CA VAL A 95 -2.57 9.24 12.78
C VAL A 95 -3.56 10.40 12.65
N GLU A 96 -4.74 10.29 13.27
CA GLU A 96 -5.73 11.35 13.22
C GLU A 96 -5.21 12.63 13.88
N SER A 97 -4.57 12.51 15.03
CA SER A 97 -4.01 13.67 15.73
C SER A 97 -2.89 14.32 14.93
N GLU A 98 -2.03 13.53 14.29
CA GLU A 98 -0.96 14.05 13.45
C GLU A 98 -1.52 14.72 12.19
N HIS A 99 -2.60 14.18 11.63
CA HIS A 99 -3.27 14.77 10.48
C HIS A 99 -3.79 16.17 10.82
N GLU A 100 -4.46 16.32 11.97
CA GLU A 100 -4.95 17.61 12.42
C GLU A 100 -3.80 18.60 12.68
N ARG A 101 -2.73 18.13 13.31
CA ARG A 101 -1.56 18.95 13.56
C ARG A 101 -0.93 19.43 12.25
N MET A 102 -0.83 18.53 11.27
CA MET A 102 -0.23 18.84 9.98
C MET A 102 -1.09 19.84 9.19
N LYS A 103 -2.41 19.72 9.27
CA LYS A 103 -3.31 20.67 8.61
C LYS A 103 -3.11 22.08 9.15
N ARG A 104 -3.00 22.23 10.45
CA ARG A 104 -2.73 23.54 11.07
C ARG A 104 -1.37 24.07 10.63
N ARG A 105 -0.39 23.21 10.61
CA ARG A 105 0.97 23.56 10.23
C ARG A 105 1.08 24.05 8.81
N MET A 106 0.35 23.43 7.89
CA MET A 106 0.38 23.79 6.48
C MET A 106 -0.34 25.11 6.19
N GLN A 107 -1.15 25.61 7.12
CA GLN A 107 -1.79 26.91 6.97
C GLN A 107 -0.87 28.06 7.36
N GLU A 108 0.25 27.79 8.02
CA GLU A 108 1.22 28.80 8.39
C GLU A 108 2.11 29.17 7.21
N SER A 109 2.58 30.42 7.18
CA SER A 109 3.50 30.88 6.14
C SER A 109 4.85 30.18 6.31
N ARG A 110 5.31 29.49 5.26
CA ARG A 110 6.52 28.69 5.32
C ARG A 110 7.30 28.74 4.04
N SER A 111 8.55 28.27 4.08
CA SER A 111 9.35 28.12 2.89
C SER A 111 8.79 27.00 2.00
N ASP A 112 9.11 27.07 0.71
CA ASP A 112 8.66 26.04 -0.23
C ASP A 112 9.16 24.64 0.16
N LEU A 113 10.37 24.56 0.69
CA LEU A 113 10.94 23.29 1.11
C LEU A 113 10.15 22.67 2.28
N GLU A 114 9.77 23.50 3.25
CA GLU A 114 8.97 23.03 4.39
C GLU A 114 7.59 22.56 3.92
N LEU A 115 6.96 23.29 3.00
CA LEU A 115 5.68 22.90 2.43
C LEU A 115 5.78 21.57 1.69
N GLN A 116 6.84 21.37 0.93
CA GLN A 116 7.03 20.10 0.21
C GLN A 116 7.17 18.93 1.19
N ARG A 117 7.94 19.11 2.26
CA ARG A 117 8.07 18.08 3.30
C ARG A 117 6.76 17.76 3.96
N ASP A 118 5.99 18.80 4.29
CA ASP A 118 4.70 18.63 4.94
C ASP A 118 3.70 17.94 4.01
N GLN A 119 3.75 18.21 2.71
CA GLN A 119 2.91 17.56 1.73
C GLN A 119 3.19 16.05 1.65
N VAL A 120 4.46 15.65 1.70
CA VAL A 120 4.83 14.24 1.69
C VAL A 120 4.33 13.55 2.96
N LEU A 121 4.52 14.19 4.12
CA LEU A 121 4.03 13.64 5.39
C LEU A 121 2.51 13.53 5.38
N MET A 122 1.83 14.53 4.82
CA MET A 122 0.37 14.49 4.70
C MET A 122 -0.10 13.33 3.83
N ARG A 123 0.58 13.08 2.72
CA ARG A 123 0.24 11.96 1.85
C ARG A 123 0.35 10.63 2.60
N ARG A 124 1.39 10.47 3.39
CA ARG A 124 1.56 9.28 4.22
C ARG A 124 0.40 9.13 5.21
N LEU A 125 0.06 10.19 5.90
CA LEU A 125 -1.03 10.18 6.87
C LEU A 125 -2.37 9.86 6.21
N LEU A 126 -2.62 10.38 5.02
CA LEU A 126 -3.86 10.11 4.29
C LEU A 126 -3.97 8.62 3.91
N VAL A 127 -2.89 8.02 3.46
CA VAL A 127 -2.88 6.59 3.15
C VAL A 127 -3.11 5.76 4.40
N GLN A 128 -2.46 6.11 5.50
CA GLN A 128 -2.66 5.43 6.77
C GLN A 128 -4.11 5.52 7.24
N THR A 129 -4.72 6.69 7.10
CA THR A 129 -6.13 6.89 7.45
C THR A 129 -7.03 6.02 6.57
N GLU A 130 -6.77 5.99 5.27
CA GLU A 130 -7.57 5.22 4.33
C GLU A 130 -7.51 3.72 4.65
N VAL A 131 -6.33 3.21 4.93
CA VAL A 131 -6.16 1.79 5.26
C VAL A 131 -6.83 1.47 6.59
N SER A 132 -6.69 2.33 7.58
CA SER A 132 -7.28 2.11 8.91
C SER A 132 -8.80 2.12 8.90
N ALA A 133 -9.41 2.85 7.95
CA ALA A 133 -10.86 2.93 7.82
C ALA A 133 -11.48 1.62 7.30
N TYR A 134 -10.68 0.73 6.73
CA TYR A 134 -11.16 -0.53 6.16
C TYR A 134 -10.51 -1.73 6.86
N PRO A 135 -10.92 -2.02 8.10
CA PRO A 135 -10.36 -3.17 8.80
C PRO A 135 -10.84 -4.47 8.15
N LEU A 136 -9.93 -5.36 7.88
CA LEU A 136 -10.18 -6.75 7.48
C LEU A 136 -11.47 -6.96 6.66
N VAL A 137 -11.57 -6.28 5.54
CA VAL A 137 -12.71 -6.42 4.63
C VAL A 137 -12.67 -7.80 3.99
N GLY A 138 -13.85 -8.41 3.84
CA GLY A 138 -13.97 -9.72 3.22
C GLY A 138 -13.74 -10.89 4.16
N LYS A 139 -13.30 -10.64 5.37
CA LYS A 139 -13.12 -11.70 6.34
C LYS A 139 -14.47 -12.23 6.76
N LYS A 140 -14.73 -13.46 6.42
CA LYS A 140 -16.00 -14.09 6.76
C LYS A 140 -15.99 -14.52 8.22
N VAL A 141 -17.10 -14.33 8.80
CA VAL A 141 -17.33 -14.80 10.17
C VAL A 141 -17.84 -16.25 10.13
#